data_4c2bf599b30a0d97f02321229d31a278
#
_entry.id   4c2bf599b30a0d97f02321229d31a278
#
_cell.length_a   1.000
_cell.length_b   1.000
_cell.length_c   1.000
_cell.angle_alpha   90.00
_cell.angle_beta   90.00
_cell.angle_gamma   90.00
#
_symmetry.space_group_name_H-M   'P 1'
#
loop_
_entity.id
_entity.type
_entity.pdbx_description
1 polymer ?
#
loop_
_entity_poly.entity_id
_entity_poly.type
_entity_poly.pdbx_seq_one_letter_code
_entity_poly.pdbx_strand_id
1 'polypeptide(L)'
;MPHTPLPSKHRANAKSMRKVMTSAELKLWNELRAHRLMGLGFRRQFPIAGYIVDFACPQKKLVVEVDGSQHTEAAAVVSDEARTARLEQDGWTVLRFWNDDVSRDIDNVCQHIVIAAGLGGAA
;
A
#
# COMPACT_ATOMS: atom_id res chain seq x y z
N MET A 1 4.53 -18.27 21.82
CA MET A 1 4.13 -17.80 21.43
C MET A 1 3.89 -17.58 21.10
N PRO A 2 4.59 -17.79 21.05
CA PRO A 2 4.40 -17.40 20.57
C PRO A 2 4.25 -17.19 20.07
N HIS A 3 4.68 -17.32 19.61
CA HIS A 3 4.35 -16.80 19.00
C HIS A 3 4.11 -16.80 18.45
N THR A 4 4.54 -17.13 18.43
CA THR A 4 4.21 -16.86 17.82
C THR A 4 4.18 -16.65 17.40
N PRO A 5 4.71 -16.69 17.39
CA PRO A 5 4.49 -16.04 16.98
C PRO A 5 4.24 -15.69 16.45
N LEU A 6 4.60 -15.79 16.30
CA LEU A 6 4.02 -15.00 16.15
C LEU A 6 3.09 -15.36 15.97
N PRO A 7 2.61 -15.87 15.96
CA PRO A 7 1.52 -15.96 15.79
C PRO A 7 0.53 -15.38 16.21
N SER A 8 -0.21 -16.05 17.06
CA SER A 8 -1.28 -15.21 17.41
C SER A 8 -0.76 -13.87 17.82
N LYS A 9 0.39 -13.87 18.35
CA LYS A 9 1.01 -12.59 18.66
C LYS A 9 1.27 -11.77 17.42
N HIS A 10 1.70 -12.40 16.37
CA HIS A 10 1.90 -11.71 15.12
C HIS A 10 0.59 -11.19 14.57
N ARG A 11 -0.42 -11.97 14.67
CA ARG A 11 -1.72 -11.52 14.19
C ARG A 11 -2.24 -10.37 15.03
N ALA A 12 -2.08 -10.45 16.31
CA ALA A 12 -2.49 -9.38 17.20
C ALA A 12 -1.70 -8.11 16.88
N ASN A 13 -0.42 -8.25 16.63
CA ASN A 13 0.40 -7.10 16.26
C ASN A 13 -0.04 -6.50 14.94
N ALA A 14 -0.34 -7.34 13.96
CA ALA A 14 -0.82 -6.83 12.70
C ALA A 14 -2.10 -6.05 12.90
N LYS A 15 -2.96 -6.56 13.75
CA LYS A 15 -4.20 -5.89 14.01
C LYS A 15 -3.98 -4.56 14.72
N SER A 16 -3.11 -4.56 15.72
CA SER A 16 -2.84 -3.34 16.46
C SER A 16 -2.03 -2.36 15.67
N MET A 17 -1.35 -2.84 14.63
CA MET A 17 -0.59 -1.96 13.75
C MET A 17 -1.45 -1.32 12.69
N ARG A 18 -2.70 -1.68 12.61
CA ARG A 18 -3.64 -0.98 11.75
C ARG A 18 -3.96 0.33 12.42
N LYS A 19 -3.08 1.24 12.28
CA LYS A 19 -3.16 2.51 12.94
C LYS A 19 -4.11 3.44 12.21
N VAL A 20 -4.41 4.54 12.87
CA VAL A 20 -5.17 5.60 12.25
C VAL A 20 -4.42 6.07 11.02
N MET A 21 -5.13 6.29 9.94
CA MET A 21 -4.52 6.73 8.71
C MET A 21 -4.01 8.16 8.84
N THR A 22 -2.90 8.45 8.18
CA THR A 22 -2.44 9.83 8.09
C THR A 22 -3.38 10.62 7.18
N SER A 23 -3.21 11.93 7.19
CA SER A 23 -4.03 12.79 6.32
C SER A 23 -3.87 12.42 4.85
N ALA A 24 -2.64 12.13 4.44
CA ALA A 24 -2.40 11.75 3.05
C ALA A 24 -3.05 10.42 2.73
N GLU A 25 -2.91 9.45 3.62
CA GLU A 25 -3.54 8.15 3.42
C GLU A 25 -5.05 8.27 3.34
N LEU A 26 -5.64 9.09 4.19
CA LEU A 26 -7.08 9.28 4.17
C LEU A 26 -7.52 9.95 2.88
N LYS A 27 -6.76 10.94 2.44
CA LYS A 27 -7.07 11.62 1.19
C LYS A 27 -7.07 10.63 0.03
N LEU A 28 -6.06 9.77 -0.03
CA LEU A 28 -6.00 8.76 -1.08
C LEU A 28 -7.12 7.74 -0.93
N TRP A 29 -7.37 7.30 0.30
CA TRP A 29 -8.43 6.32 0.54
C TRP A 29 -9.79 6.83 0.07
N ASN A 30 -10.06 8.11 0.25
CA ASN A 30 -11.31 8.69 -0.21
C ASN A 30 -11.46 8.62 -1.72
N GLU A 31 -10.35 8.56 -2.46
CA GLU A 31 -10.41 8.37 -3.90
C GLU A 31 -10.57 6.90 -4.29
N LEU A 32 -10.08 5.99 -3.45
CA LEU A 32 -10.03 4.57 -3.78
C LEU A 32 -11.22 3.78 -3.28
N ARG A 33 -11.79 4.18 -2.14
CA ARG A 33 -12.81 3.38 -1.47
C ARG A 33 -14.06 3.24 -2.31
N ALA A 34 -14.83 2.20 -2.04
CA ALA A 34 -16.14 1.98 -2.65
C ALA A 34 -16.07 1.91 -4.17
N HIS A 35 -14.95 1.41 -4.69
CA HIS A 35 -14.75 1.27 -6.14
C HIS A 35 -14.82 2.59 -6.87
N ARG A 36 -14.48 3.68 -6.20
CA ARG A 36 -14.64 5.01 -6.78
C ARG A 36 -13.66 5.29 -7.90
N LEU A 37 -12.45 4.71 -7.82
CA LEU A 37 -11.46 4.96 -8.86
C LEU A 37 -11.60 3.91 -9.94
N MET A 38 -12.30 4.25 -10.99
CA MET A 38 -12.47 3.41 -12.18
C MET A 38 -13.01 2.02 -11.87
N GLY A 39 -13.77 1.89 -10.81
CA GLY A 39 -14.33 0.59 -10.42
C GLY A 39 -13.36 -0.36 -9.75
N LEU A 40 -12.16 0.07 -9.45
CA LEU A 40 -11.16 -0.78 -8.82
C LEU A 40 -11.51 -1.07 -7.38
N GLY A 41 -11.38 -2.33 -6.98
CA GLY A 41 -11.69 -2.73 -5.62
C GLY A 41 -10.48 -2.68 -4.73
N PHE A 42 -10.22 -1.54 -4.12
CA PHE A 42 -9.11 -1.38 -3.21
C PHE A 42 -9.51 -1.69 -1.78
N ARG A 43 -8.57 -2.28 -1.05
CA ARG A 43 -8.72 -2.56 0.38
C ARG A 43 -7.57 -1.88 1.09
N ARG A 44 -7.85 -1.33 2.26
CA ARG A 44 -6.81 -0.67 3.03
C ARG A 44 -6.23 -1.63 4.05
N GLN A 45 -4.97 -1.42 4.38
CA GLN A 45 -4.27 -2.18 5.41
C GLN A 45 -4.43 -3.67 5.20
N PHE A 46 -4.01 -4.10 4.03
CA PHE A 46 -4.25 -5.44 3.55
C PHE A 46 -3.04 -6.33 3.80
N PRO A 47 -3.22 -7.51 4.39
CA PRO A 47 -2.08 -8.39 4.66
C PRO A 47 -1.69 -9.20 3.42
N ILE A 48 -0.41 -9.19 3.11
CA ILE A 48 0.16 -9.97 2.02
C ILE A 48 1.51 -10.50 2.46
N ALA A 49 1.71 -11.81 2.38
CA ALA A 49 3.00 -12.44 2.66
C ALA A 49 3.59 -12.03 4.01
N GLY A 50 2.73 -11.82 5.00
CA GLY A 50 3.18 -11.46 6.33
C GLY A 50 3.38 -9.98 6.54
N TYR A 51 3.17 -9.17 5.51
CA TYR A 51 3.27 -7.72 5.61
C TYR A 51 1.88 -7.10 5.56
N ILE A 52 1.78 -5.90 6.11
CA ILE A 52 0.55 -5.11 5.98
C ILE A 52 0.85 -3.98 5.01
N VAL A 53 0.15 -3.99 3.88
CA VAL A 53 0.33 -2.92 2.90
C VAL A 53 -0.77 -1.87 3.08
N ASP A 54 -0.49 -0.64 2.68
CA ASP A 54 -1.44 0.43 2.88
C ASP A 54 -2.73 0.21 2.11
N PHE A 55 -2.61 -0.06 0.82
CA PHE A 55 -3.76 -0.31 -0.03
C PHE A 55 -3.42 -1.41 -1.03
N ALA A 56 -4.40 -2.24 -1.33
CA ALA A 56 -4.21 -3.30 -2.31
C ALA A 56 -5.46 -3.51 -3.13
N CYS A 57 -5.25 -3.77 -4.40
CA CYS A 57 -6.32 -4.20 -5.31
C CYS A 57 -5.99 -5.62 -5.75
N PRO A 58 -6.52 -6.63 -5.07
CA PRO A 58 -6.13 -8.02 -5.36
C PRO A 58 -6.48 -8.43 -6.79
N GLN A 59 -7.55 -7.90 -7.31
CA GLN A 59 -7.99 -8.24 -8.64
C GLN A 59 -6.95 -7.88 -9.69
N LYS A 60 -6.23 -6.80 -9.48
CA LYS A 60 -5.18 -6.33 -10.37
C LYS A 60 -3.80 -6.64 -9.87
N LYS A 61 -3.69 -7.25 -8.71
CA LYS A 61 -2.41 -7.53 -8.07
C LYS A 61 -1.59 -6.25 -7.92
N LEU A 62 -2.22 -5.22 -7.42
CA LEU A 62 -1.63 -3.89 -7.31
C LEU A 62 -1.59 -3.45 -5.86
N VAL A 63 -0.42 -3.01 -5.42
CA VAL A 63 -0.22 -2.48 -4.07
C VAL A 63 0.16 -1.02 -4.18
N VAL A 64 -0.45 -0.19 -3.34
CA VAL A 64 -0.13 1.24 -3.28
C VAL A 64 0.28 1.57 -1.86
N GLU A 65 1.43 2.22 -1.73
CA GLU A 65 1.96 2.61 -0.43
C GLU A 65 2.23 4.10 -0.39
N VAL A 66 1.94 4.70 0.75
CA VAL A 66 2.18 6.12 0.96
C VAL A 66 3.27 6.26 2.00
N ASP A 67 4.40 6.82 1.61
CA ASP A 67 5.54 6.95 2.50
C ASP A 67 5.52 8.31 3.16
N GLY A 68 5.58 8.31 4.49
CA GLY A 68 5.39 9.52 5.25
C GLY A 68 6.63 10.32 5.51
N SER A 69 7.78 9.71 5.37
CA SER A 69 8.98 10.43 5.71
C SER A 69 10.12 9.96 4.83
N GLN A 70 11.12 10.79 4.79
CA GLN A 70 12.31 10.47 4.06
C GLN A 70 13.26 9.75 4.98
N HIS A 71 12.91 8.56 5.31
CA HIS A 71 13.76 7.77 6.16
C HIS A 71 15.03 7.47 5.43
N THR A 72 16.09 7.86 6.04
CA THR A 72 17.39 7.60 5.46
C THR A 72 18.13 6.53 6.21
N GLU A 73 17.49 5.89 7.16
CA GLU A 73 18.15 4.81 7.90
C GLU A 73 18.33 3.61 6.99
N ALA A 74 19.55 3.15 6.92
CA ALA A 74 19.89 2.06 6.02
C ALA A 74 19.07 0.81 6.32
N ALA A 75 18.84 0.51 7.60
CA ALA A 75 18.08 -0.68 7.96
C ALA A 75 16.65 -0.61 7.43
N ALA A 76 16.02 0.56 7.51
CA ALA A 76 14.67 0.74 7.03
C ALA A 76 14.60 0.59 5.51
N VAL A 77 15.58 1.14 4.81
CA VAL A 77 15.63 1.05 3.35
C VAL A 77 15.77 -0.41 2.93
N VAL A 78 16.67 -1.15 3.57
CA VAL A 78 16.88 -2.55 3.23
C VAL A 78 15.61 -3.36 3.48
N SER A 79 14.95 -3.09 4.60
CA SER A 79 13.72 -3.80 4.94
C SER A 79 12.63 -3.52 3.91
N ASP A 80 12.51 -2.26 3.49
CA ASP A 80 11.51 -1.89 2.49
C ASP A 80 11.79 -2.54 1.15
N GLU A 81 13.07 -2.61 0.77
CA GLU A 81 13.44 -3.24 -0.49
C GLU A 81 13.13 -4.73 -0.46
N ALA A 82 13.43 -5.39 0.66
CA ALA A 82 13.16 -6.81 0.80
C ALA A 82 11.66 -7.09 0.72
N ARG A 83 10.87 -6.24 1.35
CA ARG A 83 9.43 -6.38 1.31
C ARG A 83 8.89 -6.20 -0.10
N THR A 84 9.36 -5.17 -0.78
CA THR A 84 8.92 -4.92 -2.15
C THR A 84 9.31 -6.07 -3.06
N ALA A 85 10.54 -6.58 -2.92
CA ALA A 85 10.99 -7.69 -3.73
C ALA A 85 10.11 -8.92 -3.51
N ARG A 86 9.73 -9.19 -2.26
CA ARG A 86 8.88 -10.34 -1.97
C ARG A 86 7.51 -10.19 -2.61
N LEU A 87 6.94 -9.00 -2.54
CA LEU A 87 5.64 -8.75 -3.15
C LEU A 87 5.72 -8.90 -4.66
N GLU A 88 6.77 -8.36 -5.26
CA GLU A 88 6.93 -8.46 -6.70
C GLU A 88 7.16 -9.90 -7.14
N GLN A 89 7.86 -10.66 -6.33
CA GLN A 89 8.07 -12.07 -6.60
C GLN A 89 6.75 -12.83 -6.62
N ASP A 90 5.80 -12.41 -5.80
CA ASP A 90 4.48 -13.03 -5.77
C ASP A 90 3.55 -12.47 -6.84
N GLY A 91 4.04 -11.64 -7.71
CA GLY A 91 3.27 -11.14 -8.85
C GLY A 91 2.58 -9.81 -8.62
N TRP A 92 2.89 -9.14 -7.52
CA TRP A 92 2.28 -7.85 -7.24
C TRP A 92 3.08 -6.72 -7.85
N THR A 93 2.38 -5.71 -8.32
CA THR A 93 3.01 -4.45 -8.72
C THR A 93 2.90 -3.50 -7.54
N VAL A 94 4.03 -2.92 -7.13
CA VAL A 94 4.06 -2.04 -5.97
C VAL A 94 4.32 -0.61 -6.41
N LEU A 95 3.41 0.28 -6.07
CA LEU A 95 3.56 1.70 -6.31
C LEU A 95 3.77 2.41 -4.99
N ARG A 96 4.67 3.38 -4.99
CA ARG A 96 4.95 4.17 -3.79
C ARG A 96 4.84 5.63 -4.11
N PHE A 97 4.17 6.34 -3.23
CA PHE A 97 4.02 7.78 -3.36
C PHE A 97 4.40 8.44 -2.05
N TRP A 98 5.00 9.61 -2.12
CA TRP A 98 5.28 10.39 -0.93
C TRP A 98 4.01 11.03 -0.40
N ASN A 99 3.93 11.26 0.91
CA ASN A 99 2.82 12.01 1.48
C ASN A 99 2.58 13.31 0.75
N ASP A 100 3.66 14.02 0.45
CA ASP A 100 3.54 15.32 -0.21
C ASP A 100 2.89 15.19 -1.58
N ASP A 101 3.26 14.17 -2.32
CA ASP A 101 2.67 13.99 -3.65
C ASP A 101 1.18 13.71 -3.55
N VAL A 102 0.79 12.90 -2.60
CA VAL A 102 -0.62 12.60 -2.39
C VAL A 102 -1.38 13.85 -1.98
N SER A 103 -0.78 14.64 -1.09
CA SER A 103 -1.45 15.83 -0.56
C SER A 103 -1.57 16.93 -1.60
N ARG A 104 -0.56 17.07 -2.45
CA ARG A 104 -0.50 18.20 -3.38
C ARG A 104 -1.03 17.87 -4.76
N ASP A 105 -0.97 16.61 -5.15
CA ASP A 105 -1.25 16.25 -6.54
C ASP A 105 -1.98 14.93 -6.59
N ILE A 106 -3.10 14.87 -5.92
CA ILE A 106 -3.87 13.64 -5.81
C ILE A 106 -4.32 13.14 -7.18
N ASP A 107 -4.61 14.05 -8.09
CA ASP A 107 -5.08 13.64 -9.40
C ASP A 107 -3.98 12.89 -10.16
N ASN A 108 -2.76 13.36 -10.06
CA ASN A 108 -1.64 12.69 -10.70
C ASN A 108 -1.37 11.33 -10.07
N VAL A 109 -1.50 11.25 -8.76
CA VAL A 109 -1.34 9.98 -8.05
C VAL A 109 -2.38 8.98 -8.55
N CYS A 110 -3.64 9.40 -8.62
CA CYS A 110 -4.70 8.52 -9.10
C CYS A 110 -4.48 8.12 -10.55
N GLN A 111 -3.96 9.03 -11.37
CA GLN A 111 -3.65 8.72 -12.76
C GLN A 111 -2.61 7.60 -12.85
N HIS A 112 -1.56 7.69 -12.05
CA HIS A 112 -0.56 6.64 -12.01
C HIS A 112 -1.15 5.29 -11.60
N ILE A 113 -2.05 5.31 -10.64
CA ILE A 113 -2.69 4.08 -10.17
C ILE A 113 -3.52 3.47 -11.28
N VAL A 114 -4.29 4.28 -11.98
CA VAL A 114 -5.15 3.81 -13.06
C VAL A 114 -4.31 3.21 -14.19
N ILE A 115 -3.22 3.86 -14.53
CA ILE A 115 -2.34 3.36 -15.58
C ILE A 115 -1.72 2.02 -15.16
N ALA A 116 -1.25 1.93 -13.91
CA ALA A 116 -0.66 0.70 -13.42
C ALA A 116 -1.67 -0.44 -13.38
N ALA A 117 -2.94 -0.13 -13.20
CA ALA A 117 -3.99 -1.14 -13.22
C ALA A 117 -4.38 -1.56 -14.63
N GLY A 118 -3.78 -0.93 -15.63
CA GLY A 118 -4.06 -1.26 -17.02
C GLY A 118 -5.31 -0.61 -17.57
N LEU A 119 -5.84 0.38 -16.90
CA LEU A 119 -7.10 1.00 -17.30
C LEU A 119 -6.93 2.37 -17.93
N GLY A 120 -5.81 3.02 -17.66
CA GLY A 120 -5.67 4.35 -18.14
C GLY A 120 -5.00 4.44 -19.41
N GLY A 121 -5.12 4.71 -20.13
CA GLY A 121 -4.33 4.73 -21.05
C GLY A 121 -4.34 4.46 -22.20
N ALA A 122 -4.68 4.43 -22.40
CA ALA A 122 -4.49 4.24 -23.39
C ALA A 122 -4.25 3.86 -24.28
N ALA A 123 -4.28 3.65 -24.16
CA ALA A 123 -3.91 3.23 -25.01
C ALA A 123 -3.62 3.23 -25.73
#